data_3b15995b26f53ab5f80f0b1bef089fa8
#
_entry.id   3b15995b26f53ab5f80f0b1bef089fa8
#
_cell.length_a   1.000
_cell.length_b   1.000
_cell.length_c   1.000
_cell.angle_alpha   90.00
_cell.angle_beta   90.00
_cell.angle_gamma   90.00
#
_symmetry.space_group_name_H-M   'P 1'
#
loop_
_entity.id
_entity.type
_entity.pdbx_description
1 polymer ?
#
loop_
_entity_poly.entity_id
_entity_poly.type
_entity_poly.pdbx_seq_one_letter_code
_entity_poly.pdbx_strand_id
1 'polypeptide(L)'
;MAIVLGRLAPRLVDGIVSGIMGDVTGHDRTRWICERAHAIGFDLCGVARAETFDELGHLPDWLARGYAGDMDYLNDSRRGDPRLVVEGARSVIVVALNYNSARPYSTESAASVNNNDGSPLGWISRYAWGDDYHEVLGEKLKELVAAMSAEFAEPFEARVYVDTGPVVERVAAKYAGLGWLAKNTCLINEQLGSWLFLGVIVTTLELEPSLAPGEPPAADLCGNCRLCLDACPTGAFTAPYVLDARRCISYLTIELRGAIPEELRPGMGRAVIGCDICQDVCPWNRKTPVTTMTAFAPRVIETRNSKIETHGATSCDAALDASRISNAEPRVSLFAPELEWLASLTQGDFSRIFRGSAVKRAKWRGLVRNACVALGNAAIDRSSDAYPRVLLLLSRLADSDDSMIAEHARWALARLALTNSLGRLPGFGLGD
;
A
#
# COMPACT_ATOMS: atom_id res chain seq x y z
N MET A 1 -22.40 -44.55 -24.47
CA MET A 1 -23.43 -45.23 -23.67
C MET A 1 -24.22 -44.18 -22.92
N ALA A 2 -25.44 -43.89 -23.36
CA ALA A 2 -26.27 -42.81 -22.89
C ALA A 2 -27.07 -43.25 -21.67
N ILE A 3 -27.23 -42.40 -20.65
CA ILE A 3 -28.25 -42.55 -19.59
C ILE A 3 -28.86 -41.18 -19.34
N VAL A 4 -29.97 -40.99 -19.93
CA VAL A 4 -31.32 -40.53 -19.58
C VAL A 4 -31.47 -39.54 -18.43
N LEU A 5 -31.91 -38.36 -18.83
CA LEU A 5 -32.51 -37.27 -18.05
C LEU A 5 -33.87 -37.67 -17.44
N GLY A 6 -34.01 -37.56 -16.13
CA GLY A 6 -35.28 -37.54 -15.41
C GLY A 6 -35.74 -36.12 -15.13
N ARG A 7 -36.77 -35.66 -15.81
CA ARG A 7 -37.50 -34.41 -15.51
C ARG A 7 -38.36 -34.63 -14.26
N LEU A 8 -38.16 -33.76 -13.25
CA LEU A 8 -39.13 -33.49 -12.21
C LEU A 8 -39.68 -32.07 -12.38
N ALA A 9 -40.98 -31.99 -12.69
CA ALA A 9 -41.70 -30.73 -12.78
C ALA A 9 -41.91 -30.10 -11.39
N PRO A 10 -41.82 -28.76 -11.24
CA PRO A 10 -42.22 -28.12 -10.01
C PRO A 10 -43.75 -28.00 -9.92
N ARG A 11 -44.30 -28.39 -8.77
CA ARG A 11 -45.65 -28.09 -8.37
C ARG A 11 -45.81 -26.61 -8.15
N LEU A 12 -46.74 -25.99 -8.89
CA LEU A 12 -47.29 -24.67 -8.61
C LEU A 12 -47.96 -24.70 -7.22
N VAL A 13 -47.44 -23.82 -6.35
CA VAL A 13 -48.19 -23.38 -5.16
C VAL A 13 -48.57 -21.94 -5.45
N ASP A 14 -49.82 -21.73 -5.85
CA ASP A 14 -50.45 -20.43 -5.96
C ASP A 14 -50.50 -19.77 -4.57
N GLY A 15 -49.60 -18.84 -4.32
CA GLY A 15 -49.67 -17.89 -3.23
C GLY A 15 -49.46 -16.51 -3.82
N ILE A 16 -50.58 -15.82 -4.11
CA ILE A 16 -50.60 -14.42 -4.48
C ILE A 16 -50.08 -13.62 -3.28
N VAL A 17 -48.79 -13.27 -3.26
CA VAL A 17 -48.29 -12.15 -2.48
C VAL A 17 -48.24 -10.98 -3.44
N SER A 18 -49.35 -10.24 -3.51
CA SER A 18 -49.36 -8.87 -4.04
C SER A 18 -48.56 -7.98 -3.09
N GLY A 19 -47.24 -8.02 -3.21
CA GLY A 19 -46.36 -7.07 -2.63
C GLY A 19 -46.45 -5.80 -3.47
N ILE A 20 -46.97 -4.73 -2.86
CA ILE A 20 -46.94 -3.37 -3.35
C ILE A 20 -45.53 -3.07 -3.74
N MET A 21 -45.23 -2.93 -5.06
CA MET A 21 -44.04 -2.27 -5.57
C MET A 21 -44.19 -0.78 -5.21
N GLY A 22 -43.89 -0.43 -3.94
CA GLY A 22 -43.64 0.95 -3.57
C GLY A 22 -42.33 1.39 -4.28
N ASP A 23 -42.35 2.58 -4.78
CA ASP A 23 -41.20 3.25 -5.34
C ASP A 23 -40.02 3.12 -4.34
N VAL A 24 -39.01 2.32 -4.63
CA VAL A 24 -37.87 2.07 -3.72
C VAL A 24 -37.15 3.39 -3.55
N THR A 25 -37.24 3.98 -2.36
CA THR A 25 -36.68 5.32 -2.09
C THR A 25 -35.14 5.28 -2.22
N GLY A 26 -34.52 6.45 -2.47
CA GLY A 26 -33.05 6.56 -2.50
C GLY A 26 -32.38 6.05 -1.22
N HIS A 27 -33.06 6.20 -0.07
CA HIS A 27 -32.64 5.69 1.23
C HIS A 27 -32.60 4.14 1.28
N ASP A 28 -33.62 3.48 0.76
CA ASP A 28 -33.67 2.02 0.72
C ASP A 28 -32.58 1.45 -0.18
N ARG A 29 -32.29 2.12 -1.30
CA ARG A 29 -31.18 1.75 -2.23
C ARG A 29 -29.82 1.88 -1.54
N THR A 30 -29.55 2.99 -0.87
CA THR A 30 -28.31 3.22 -0.15
C THR A 30 -28.10 2.17 0.94
N ARG A 31 -29.12 1.91 1.75
CA ARG A 31 -29.06 0.86 2.78
C ARG A 31 -28.77 -0.50 2.18
N TRP A 32 -29.50 -0.90 1.12
CA TRP A 32 -29.27 -2.19 0.42
C TRP A 32 -27.84 -2.30 -0.10
N ILE A 33 -27.30 -1.23 -0.74
CA ILE A 33 -25.93 -1.22 -1.26
C ILE A 33 -24.93 -1.44 -0.11
N CYS A 34 -25.08 -0.73 1.01
CA CYS A 34 -24.19 -0.89 2.16
C CYS A 34 -24.28 -2.30 2.77
N GLU A 35 -25.47 -2.84 2.95
CA GLU A 35 -25.68 -4.21 3.42
C GLU A 35 -25.04 -5.23 2.47
N ARG A 36 -25.22 -5.03 1.16
CA ARG A 36 -24.61 -5.89 0.15
C ARG A 36 -23.10 -5.80 0.12
N ALA A 37 -22.53 -4.59 0.26
CA ALA A 37 -21.10 -4.39 0.37
C ALA A 37 -20.51 -5.14 1.57
N HIS A 38 -21.16 -5.05 2.73
CA HIS A 38 -20.76 -5.83 3.92
C HIS A 38 -20.88 -7.35 3.69
N ALA A 39 -21.93 -7.82 3.00
CA ALA A 39 -22.09 -9.24 2.66
C ALA A 39 -20.97 -9.74 1.70
N ILE A 40 -20.48 -8.91 0.79
CA ILE A 40 -19.33 -9.18 -0.09
C ILE A 40 -18.02 -9.18 0.72
N GLY A 41 -18.03 -8.61 1.93
CA GLY A 41 -16.91 -8.59 2.87
C GLY A 41 -16.11 -7.29 2.87
N PHE A 42 -16.72 -6.15 2.51
CA PHE A 42 -16.15 -4.84 2.81
C PHE A 42 -16.38 -4.49 4.29
N ASP A 43 -15.39 -3.85 4.92
CA ASP A 43 -15.49 -3.42 6.32
C ASP A 43 -16.32 -2.14 6.48
N LEU A 44 -16.27 -1.24 5.50
CA LEU A 44 -17.04 0.00 5.47
C LEU A 44 -17.66 0.20 4.09
N CYS A 45 -18.85 0.84 4.10
CA CYS A 45 -19.51 1.35 2.91
C CYS A 45 -20.26 2.63 3.24
N GLY A 46 -20.22 3.59 2.33
CA GLY A 46 -21.00 4.82 2.43
C GLY A 46 -21.17 5.47 1.07
N VAL A 47 -22.07 6.43 1.01
CA VAL A 47 -22.43 7.13 -0.23
C VAL A 47 -22.28 8.63 -0.03
N ALA A 48 -21.61 9.27 -0.97
CA ALA A 48 -21.55 10.73 -1.11
C ALA A 48 -22.27 11.19 -2.38
N ARG A 49 -22.70 12.44 -2.44
CA ARG A 49 -23.14 13.06 -3.70
C ARG A 49 -21.96 13.16 -4.66
N ALA A 50 -22.22 13.02 -5.97
CA ALA A 50 -21.21 13.36 -6.97
C ALA A 50 -21.22 14.90 -7.17
N GLU A 51 -20.38 15.57 -6.40
CA GLU A 51 -20.24 17.02 -6.43
C GLU A 51 -18.79 17.44 -6.17
N THR A 52 -18.45 18.69 -6.34
CA THR A 52 -17.16 19.25 -5.96
C THR A 52 -17.07 19.33 -4.45
N PHE A 53 -15.98 18.82 -3.89
CA PHE A 53 -15.69 18.90 -2.46
C PHE A 53 -14.66 20.00 -2.18
N ASP A 54 -14.77 20.67 -1.05
CA ASP A 54 -13.91 21.81 -0.69
C ASP A 54 -12.41 21.48 -0.77
N GLU A 55 -12.02 20.29 -0.32
CA GLU A 55 -10.62 19.83 -0.32
C GLU A 55 -10.05 19.73 -1.73
N LEU A 56 -10.87 19.45 -2.75
CA LEU A 56 -10.43 19.36 -4.15
C LEU A 56 -9.98 20.72 -4.68
N GLY A 57 -10.49 21.83 -4.10
CA GLY A 57 -10.06 23.19 -4.42
C GLY A 57 -8.59 23.48 -4.09
N HIS A 58 -7.96 22.68 -3.21
CA HIS A 58 -6.55 22.83 -2.88
C HIS A 58 -5.61 22.11 -3.85
N LEU A 59 -6.11 21.20 -4.69
CA LEU A 59 -5.28 20.41 -5.61
C LEU A 59 -4.51 21.27 -6.63
N PRO A 60 -5.09 22.30 -7.28
CA PRO A 60 -4.36 23.14 -8.23
C PRO A 60 -3.14 23.84 -7.60
N ASP A 61 -3.30 24.42 -6.40
CA ASP A 61 -2.21 25.10 -5.70
C ASP A 61 -1.10 24.11 -5.28
N TRP A 62 -1.48 22.91 -4.85
CA TRP A 62 -0.56 21.86 -4.48
C TRP A 62 0.26 21.38 -5.69
N LEU A 63 -0.38 21.22 -6.86
CA LEU A 63 0.27 20.89 -8.12
C LEU A 63 1.20 22.04 -8.58
N ALA A 64 0.75 23.29 -8.50
CA ALA A 64 1.54 24.46 -8.87
C ALA A 64 2.82 24.62 -8.04
N ARG A 65 2.84 24.14 -6.79
CA ARG A 65 4.05 24.07 -5.94
C ARG A 65 5.01 22.96 -6.35
N GLY A 66 4.66 22.12 -7.32
CA GLY A 66 5.44 20.97 -7.76
C GLY A 66 5.49 19.83 -6.72
N TYR A 67 4.58 19.82 -5.75
CA TYR A 67 4.57 18.81 -4.67
C TYR A 67 4.23 17.40 -5.15
N ALA A 68 3.67 17.27 -6.36
CA ALA A 68 3.40 15.98 -7.00
C ALA A 68 4.68 15.24 -7.46
N GLY A 69 5.81 15.94 -7.65
CA GLY A 69 7.00 15.35 -8.28
C GLY A 69 6.67 14.84 -9.69
N ASP A 70 7.11 13.62 -10.01
CA ASP A 70 6.93 13.01 -11.35
C ASP A 70 5.54 12.33 -11.53
N MET A 71 4.57 12.60 -10.65
CA MET A 71 3.23 12.01 -10.72
C MET A 71 2.31 12.82 -11.66
N ASP A 72 2.68 12.93 -12.94
CA ASP A 72 1.95 13.74 -13.95
C ASP A 72 0.48 13.34 -14.12
N TYR A 73 0.13 12.09 -13.78
CA TYR A 73 -1.26 11.60 -13.79
C TYR A 73 -2.18 12.35 -12.80
N LEU A 74 -1.61 13.09 -11.84
CA LEU A 74 -2.38 13.93 -10.92
C LEU A 74 -2.88 15.23 -11.57
N ASN A 75 -2.36 15.60 -12.74
CA ASN A 75 -2.82 16.76 -13.51
C ASN A 75 -4.16 16.52 -14.24
N ASP A 76 -4.76 15.32 -14.13
CA ASP A 76 -6.06 15.03 -14.73
C ASP A 76 -7.16 15.89 -14.07
N SER A 77 -7.74 16.80 -14.86
CA SER A 77 -8.76 17.75 -14.38
C SER A 77 -10.01 17.09 -13.80
N ARG A 78 -10.30 15.84 -14.19
CA ARG A 78 -11.42 15.07 -13.64
C ARG A 78 -11.30 14.83 -12.14
N ARG A 79 -10.08 14.93 -11.57
CA ARG A 79 -9.85 14.81 -10.12
C ARG A 79 -10.49 15.93 -9.30
N GLY A 80 -10.79 17.06 -9.93
CA GLY A 80 -11.46 18.19 -9.29
C GLY A 80 -12.98 18.02 -9.17
N ASP A 81 -13.58 17.11 -9.92
CA ASP A 81 -15.04 16.91 -9.89
C ASP A 81 -15.41 15.48 -10.32
N PRO A 82 -15.99 14.66 -9.43
CA PRO A 82 -16.41 13.30 -9.74
C PRO A 82 -17.41 13.21 -10.91
N ARG A 83 -18.19 14.29 -11.19
CA ARG A 83 -19.16 14.32 -12.30
C ARG A 83 -18.49 14.29 -13.67
N LEU A 84 -17.21 14.63 -13.75
CA LEU A 84 -16.42 14.55 -14.99
C LEU A 84 -15.93 13.13 -15.29
N VAL A 85 -16.11 12.20 -14.35
CA VAL A 85 -15.64 10.82 -14.47
C VAL A 85 -16.66 9.93 -15.18
N VAL A 86 -17.95 10.15 -14.90
CA VAL A 86 -19.10 9.51 -15.55
C VAL A 86 -20.09 10.60 -15.91
N GLU A 87 -20.48 10.68 -17.17
CA GLU A 87 -21.48 11.66 -17.61
C GLU A 87 -22.82 11.40 -16.88
N GLY A 88 -23.37 12.44 -16.28
CA GLY A 88 -24.59 12.32 -15.50
C GLY A 88 -24.43 11.66 -14.13
N ALA A 89 -23.20 11.52 -13.63
CA ALA A 89 -22.95 10.98 -12.29
C ALA A 89 -23.70 11.78 -11.21
N ARG A 90 -24.37 11.07 -10.31
CA ARG A 90 -25.14 11.61 -9.18
C ARG A 90 -24.61 11.18 -7.82
N SER A 91 -23.99 9.99 -7.76
CA SER A 91 -23.51 9.43 -6.48
C SER A 91 -22.13 8.81 -6.62
N VAL A 92 -21.40 8.85 -5.51
CA VAL A 92 -20.12 8.17 -5.32
C VAL A 92 -20.28 7.20 -4.15
N ILE A 93 -20.28 5.90 -4.44
CA ILE A 93 -20.25 4.85 -3.41
C ILE A 93 -18.79 4.64 -3.04
N VAL A 94 -18.47 4.68 -1.77
CA VAL A 94 -17.11 4.45 -1.25
C VAL A 94 -17.13 3.26 -0.32
N VAL A 95 -16.20 2.35 -0.53
CA VAL A 95 -16.00 1.17 0.31
C VAL A 95 -14.59 1.16 0.88
N ALA A 96 -14.39 0.46 1.98
CA ALA A 96 -13.07 0.25 2.55
C ALA A 96 -12.86 -1.20 2.99
N LEU A 97 -11.60 -1.66 2.89
CA LEU A 97 -11.10 -2.90 3.46
C LEU A 97 -9.96 -2.63 4.42
N ASN A 98 -10.03 -3.20 5.62
CA ASN A 98 -8.97 -3.16 6.60
C ASN A 98 -7.81 -4.08 6.18
N TYR A 99 -6.57 -3.54 6.16
CA TYR A 99 -5.35 -4.33 5.90
C TYR A 99 -4.40 -4.36 7.11
N ASN A 100 -4.86 -3.96 8.29
CA ASN A 100 -4.04 -4.03 9.49
C ASN A 100 -3.62 -5.48 9.79
N SER A 101 -2.44 -5.65 10.34
CA SER A 101 -1.84 -6.95 10.66
C SER A 101 -1.31 -6.96 12.09
N ALA A 102 -1.30 -8.12 12.73
CA ALA A 102 -0.70 -8.32 14.06
C ALA A 102 0.84 -8.22 14.06
N ARG A 103 1.47 -8.05 12.88
CA ARG A 103 2.93 -7.88 12.82
C ARG A 103 3.34 -6.54 13.42
N PRO A 104 4.55 -6.45 14.01
CA PRO A 104 5.06 -5.20 14.58
C PRO A 104 5.02 -4.02 13.62
N TYR A 105 4.94 -2.82 14.13
CA TYR A 105 5.09 -1.59 13.37
C TYR A 105 6.55 -1.36 12.95
N SER A 106 6.75 -0.58 11.89
CA SER A 106 8.11 -0.26 11.40
C SER A 106 8.94 0.48 12.45
N THR A 107 8.26 1.25 13.29
CA THR A 107 8.85 2.02 14.39
C THR A 107 9.14 1.18 15.64
N GLU A 108 8.47 0.05 15.84
CA GLU A 108 8.65 -0.85 16.99
C GLU A 108 9.75 -1.90 16.76
N SER A 109 10.00 -2.25 15.51
CA SER A 109 10.89 -3.36 15.17
C SER A 109 12.37 -2.98 15.16
N ALA A 110 12.79 -1.97 15.91
CA ALA A 110 14.21 -1.63 16.08
C ALA A 110 15.06 -2.81 16.60
N ALA A 111 14.45 -3.79 17.28
CA ALA A 111 15.10 -4.98 17.79
C ALA A 111 15.34 -6.10 16.77
N SER A 112 14.69 -6.06 15.58
CA SER A 112 14.84 -7.06 14.51
C SER A 112 15.28 -6.43 13.20
N VAL A 113 16.30 -5.58 13.27
CA VAL A 113 16.87 -4.92 12.07
C VAL A 113 17.75 -5.89 11.28
N ASN A 114 18.23 -6.94 11.93
CA ASN A 114 19.09 -7.97 11.33
C ASN A 114 18.56 -9.37 11.70
N ASN A 115 18.82 -10.34 10.83
CA ASN A 115 18.65 -11.76 11.12
C ASN A 115 19.71 -12.24 12.14
N ASN A 116 19.56 -13.50 12.60
CA ASN A 116 20.49 -14.13 13.54
C ASN A 116 21.94 -14.22 13.02
N ASP A 117 22.14 -14.24 11.70
CA ASP A 117 23.46 -14.24 11.04
C ASP A 117 23.99 -12.82 10.76
N GLY A 118 23.32 -11.79 11.25
CA GLY A 118 23.67 -10.39 11.04
C GLY A 118 23.21 -9.79 9.70
N SER A 119 22.48 -10.54 8.85
CA SER A 119 21.96 -10.03 7.57
C SER A 119 20.93 -8.92 7.81
N PRO A 120 21.11 -7.72 7.19
CA PRO A 120 20.21 -6.61 7.40
C PRO A 120 18.85 -6.83 6.72
N LEU A 121 17.77 -6.47 7.45
CA LEU A 121 16.39 -6.61 6.97
C LEU A 121 15.84 -5.28 6.47
N GLY A 122 15.17 -5.32 5.30
CA GLY A 122 14.44 -4.20 4.72
C GLY A 122 13.04 -4.04 5.32
N TRP A 123 12.39 -2.94 4.93
CA TRP A 123 10.98 -2.70 5.21
C TRP A 123 10.20 -2.50 3.92
N ILE A 124 9.22 -3.36 3.72
CA ILE A 124 8.15 -3.16 2.75
C ILE A 124 6.93 -2.67 3.54
N SER A 125 6.33 -1.57 3.12
CA SER A 125 5.13 -1.02 3.76
C SER A 125 4.01 -2.06 3.80
N ARG A 126 3.27 -2.08 4.87
CA ARG A 126 2.22 -3.04 5.22
C ARG A 126 1.21 -3.30 4.11
N TYR A 127 0.85 -2.26 3.35
CA TYR A 127 -0.10 -2.36 2.24
C TYR A 127 0.36 -3.27 1.09
N ALA A 128 1.67 -3.51 0.96
CA ALA A 128 2.27 -4.26 -0.16
C ALA A 128 2.76 -5.65 0.23
N TRP A 129 2.41 -6.16 1.42
CA TRP A 129 2.84 -7.49 1.87
C TRP A 129 2.12 -8.64 1.16
N GLY A 130 0.83 -8.46 0.89
CA GLY A 130 -0.06 -9.49 0.34
C GLY A 130 -0.25 -9.41 -1.16
N ASP A 131 -1.43 -9.82 -1.58
CA ASP A 131 -1.90 -9.72 -2.95
C ASP A 131 -2.15 -8.26 -3.34
N ASP A 132 -2.16 -7.99 -4.64
CA ASP A 132 -2.40 -6.65 -5.15
C ASP A 132 -3.81 -6.19 -4.78
N TYR A 133 -3.90 -5.19 -3.91
CA TYR A 133 -5.18 -4.68 -3.43
C TYR A 133 -6.04 -4.09 -4.55
N HIS A 134 -5.44 -3.63 -5.65
CA HIS A 134 -6.20 -3.17 -6.81
C HIS A 134 -7.03 -4.31 -7.42
N GLU A 135 -6.46 -5.51 -7.50
CA GLU A 135 -7.14 -6.69 -8.00
C GLU A 135 -8.21 -7.16 -6.99
N VAL A 136 -7.84 -7.29 -5.71
CA VAL A 136 -8.75 -7.77 -4.64
C VAL A 136 -9.98 -6.88 -4.49
N LEU A 137 -9.79 -5.56 -4.36
CA LEU A 137 -10.93 -4.63 -4.25
C LEU A 137 -11.68 -4.52 -5.57
N GLY A 138 -10.96 -4.47 -6.69
CA GLY A 138 -11.55 -4.33 -8.02
C GLY A 138 -12.53 -5.46 -8.35
N GLU A 139 -12.21 -6.71 -7.99
CA GLU A 139 -13.11 -7.85 -8.16
C GLU A 139 -14.36 -7.73 -7.29
N LYS A 140 -14.21 -7.40 -6.00
CA LYS A 140 -15.32 -7.18 -5.07
C LYS A 140 -16.22 -6.02 -5.48
N LEU A 141 -15.66 -4.93 -6.00
CA LEU A 141 -16.42 -3.80 -6.51
C LEU A 141 -17.22 -4.17 -7.76
N LYS A 142 -16.66 -4.97 -8.66
CA LYS A 142 -17.40 -5.51 -9.82
C LYS A 142 -18.53 -6.42 -9.39
N GLU A 143 -18.33 -7.25 -8.37
CA GLU A 143 -19.39 -8.07 -7.78
C GLU A 143 -20.51 -7.20 -7.22
N LEU A 144 -20.18 -6.11 -6.52
CA LEU A 144 -21.17 -5.16 -6.00
C LEU A 144 -21.96 -4.50 -7.14
N VAL A 145 -21.31 -4.02 -8.20
CA VAL A 145 -21.98 -3.43 -9.37
C VAL A 145 -22.89 -4.46 -10.06
N ALA A 146 -22.44 -5.71 -10.21
CA ALA A 146 -23.27 -6.77 -10.78
C ALA A 146 -24.51 -7.07 -9.92
N ALA A 147 -24.35 -7.07 -8.59
CA ALA A 147 -25.48 -7.23 -7.68
C ALA A 147 -26.46 -6.05 -7.76
N MET A 148 -25.97 -4.81 -7.85
CA MET A 148 -26.78 -3.61 -8.05
C MET A 148 -27.57 -3.69 -9.37
N SER A 149 -26.92 -4.14 -10.46
CA SER A 149 -27.56 -4.28 -11.76
C SER A 149 -28.64 -5.37 -11.79
N ALA A 150 -28.55 -6.37 -10.93
CA ALA A 150 -29.55 -7.41 -10.80
C ALA A 150 -30.75 -6.99 -9.92
N GLU A 151 -30.49 -6.11 -8.93
CA GLU A 151 -31.52 -5.66 -7.98
C GLU A 151 -32.35 -4.48 -8.51
N PHE A 152 -31.67 -3.50 -9.12
CA PHE A 152 -32.31 -2.26 -9.54
C PHE A 152 -32.78 -2.37 -11.00
N ALA A 153 -34.09 -2.22 -11.21
CA ALA A 153 -34.70 -2.28 -12.56
C ALA A 153 -34.32 -1.08 -13.44
N GLU A 154 -33.92 0.05 -12.84
CA GLU A 154 -33.51 1.26 -13.52
C GLU A 154 -32.11 1.07 -14.13
N PRO A 155 -31.93 1.35 -15.44
CA PRO A 155 -30.60 1.32 -16.05
C PRO A 155 -29.72 2.43 -15.50
N PHE A 156 -28.47 2.12 -15.20
CA PHE A 156 -27.48 3.08 -14.71
C PHE A 156 -26.10 2.79 -15.30
N GLU A 157 -25.27 3.84 -15.32
CA GLU A 157 -23.84 3.68 -15.56
C GLU A 157 -23.08 3.70 -14.25
N ALA A 158 -21.99 2.92 -14.20
CA ALA A 158 -21.08 2.88 -13.08
C ALA A 158 -19.65 2.64 -13.54
N ARG A 159 -18.71 3.32 -12.89
CA ARG A 159 -17.27 3.07 -13.06
C ARG A 159 -16.63 2.81 -11.71
N VAL A 160 -15.80 1.78 -11.69
CA VAL A 160 -15.09 1.29 -10.51
C VAL A 160 -13.65 1.78 -10.54
N TYR A 161 -13.16 2.29 -9.42
CA TYR A 161 -11.76 2.69 -9.26
C TYR A 161 -11.20 2.24 -7.92
N VAL A 162 -9.92 1.87 -7.96
CA VAL A 162 -9.10 1.60 -6.79
C VAL A 162 -7.76 2.30 -7.03
N ASP A 163 -7.47 3.38 -6.31
CA ASP A 163 -6.24 4.19 -6.34
C ASP A 163 -5.85 4.80 -7.71
N THR A 164 -6.04 4.08 -8.80
CA THR A 164 -5.58 4.47 -10.14
C THR A 164 -6.55 5.35 -10.92
N GLY A 165 -7.74 5.64 -10.39
CA GLY A 165 -8.76 6.44 -11.06
C GLY A 165 -8.57 7.95 -10.91
N PRO A 166 -9.28 8.75 -11.72
CA PRO A 166 -9.30 10.20 -11.60
C PRO A 166 -10.27 10.67 -10.49
N VAL A 167 -10.25 10.02 -9.34
CA VAL A 167 -11.04 10.35 -8.15
C VAL A 167 -10.09 10.49 -6.98
N VAL A 168 -10.35 11.45 -6.09
CA VAL A 168 -9.62 11.56 -4.81
C VAL A 168 -10.40 10.80 -3.74
N GLU A 169 -10.15 9.48 -3.65
CA GLU A 169 -10.97 8.54 -2.88
C GLU A 169 -11.07 8.90 -1.40
N ARG A 170 -9.97 9.41 -0.80
CA ARG A 170 -9.96 9.83 0.61
C ARG A 170 -10.91 11.00 0.88
N VAL A 171 -11.05 11.93 -0.08
CA VAL A 171 -12.01 13.03 0.02
C VAL A 171 -13.42 12.50 -0.12
N ALA A 172 -13.69 11.68 -1.14
CA ALA A 172 -15.00 11.04 -1.30
C ALA A 172 -15.40 10.22 -0.06
N ALA A 173 -14.45 9.49 0.55
CA ALA A 173 -14.67 8.71 1.75
C ALA A 173 -15.07 9.57 2.97
N LYS A 174 -14.47 10.76 3.13
CA LYS A 174 -14.87 11.72 4.15
C LYS A 174 -16.34 12.13 3.99
N TYR A 175 -16.75 12.47 2.78
CA TYR A 175 -18.13 12.90 2.49
C TYR A 175 -19.13 11.72 2.43
N ALA A 176 -18.65 10.50 2.29
CA ALA A 176 -19.44 9.29 2.46
C ALA A 176 -19.59 8.85 3.93
N GLY A 177 -19.05 9.61 4.89
CA GLY A 177 -19.18 9.35 6.32
C GLY A 177 -18.23 8.26 6.86
N LEU A 178 -17.18 7.89 6.12
CA LEU A 178 -16.27 6.82 6.52
C LEU A 178 -15.22 7.26 7.55
N GLY A 179 -15.03 8.56 7.76
CA GLY A 179 -14.04 9.10 8.69
C GLY A 179 -13.62 10.53 8.35
N TRP A 180 -12.47 10.96 8.86
CA TRP A 180 -11.93 12.30 8.62
C TRP A 180 -10.56 12.24 7.95
N LEU A 181 -10.17 13.33 7.27
CA LEU A 181 -8.83 13.52 6.74
C LEU A 181 -7.91 14.03 7.84
N ALA A 182 -6.87 13.27 8.15
CA ALA A 182 -5.96 13.56 9.24
C ALA A 182 -4.75 14.40 8.79
N LYS A 183 -3.97 14.94 9.76
CA LYS A 183 -2.79 15.76 9.50
C LYS A 183 -1.72 15.07 8.65
N ASN A 184 -1.67 13.73 8.67
CA ASN A 184 -0.81 12.92 7.80
C ASN A 184 -1.42 12.62 6.43
N THR A 185 -2.49 13.28 6.07
CA THR A 185 -3.26 13.13 4.81
C THR A 185 -3.95 11.78 4.61
N CYS A 186 -3.93 10.88 5.58
CA CYS A 186 -4.71 9.63 5.54
C CYS A 186 -6.16 9.88 5.94
N LEU A 187 -7.07 9.04 5.43
CA LEU A 187 -8.38 8.89 6.03
C LEU A 187 -8.23 8.10 7.34
N ILE A 188 -8.84 8.57 8.42
CA ILE A 188 -8.93 7.83 9.68
C ILE A 188 -10.39 7.54 9.99
N ASN A 189 -10.70 6.28 10.23
CA ASN A 189 -11.96 5.84 10.81
C ASN A 189 -11.78 5.65 12.32
N GLU A 190 -12.76 6.02 13.12
CA GLU A 190 -12.67 5.98 14.58
C GLU A 190 -12.43 4.56 15.13
N GLN A 191 -13.00 3.54 14.48
CA GLN A 191 -12.90 2.13 14.90
C GLN A 191 -11.77 1.38 14.22
N LEU A 192 -11.49 1.67 12.93
CA LEU A 192 -10.56 0.93 12.09
C LEU A 192 -9.22 1.63 11.87
N GLY A 193 -9.06 2.87 12.37
CA GLY A 193 -7.85 3.66 12.15
C GLY A 193 -7.66 4.04 10.69
N SER A 194 -6.41 4.05 10.22
CA SER A 194 -6.06 4.44 8.86
C SER A 194 -5.53 3.29 7.98
N TRP A 195 -5.51 2.06 8.47
CA TRP A 195 -5.08 0.88 7.71
C TRP A 195 -6.19 0.41 6.77
N LEU A 196 -6.62 1.31 5.86
CA LEU A 196 -7.77 1.12 4.99
C LEU A 196 -7.37 1.25 3.53
N PHE A 197 -7.66 0.22 2.74
CA PHE A 197 -7.75 0.34 1.29
C PHE A 197 -9.11 0.92 0.94
N LEU A 198 -9.15 1.86 0.01
CA LEU A 198 -10.38 2.48 -0.47
C LEU A 198 -10.68 2.03 -1.89
N GLY A 199 -11.97 1.93 -2.20
CA GLY A 199 -12.46 1.74 -3.53
C GLY A 199 -13.71 2.58 -3.75
N VAL A 200 -13.93 3.02 -4.97
CA VAL A 200 -15.07 3.89 -5.31
C VAL A 200 -15.83 3.37 -6.53
N ILE A 201 -17.13 3.60 -6.52
CA ILE A 201 -18.02 3.45 -7.67
C ILE A 201 -18.65 4.82 -7.92
N VAL A 202 -18.33 5.43 -9.07
CA VAL A 202 -19.02 6.64 -9.55
C VAL A 202 -20.19 6.19 -10.40
N THR A 203 -21.42 6.64 -10.11
CA THR A 203 -22.63 6.14 -10.77
C THR A 203 -23.64 7.24 -11.07
N THR A 204 -24.44 6.99 -12.11
CA THR A 204 -25.62 7.82 -12.46
C THR A 204 -26.83 7.54 -11.58
N LEU A 205 -26.82 6.47 -10.75
CA LEU A 205 -27.89 6.23 -9.79
C LEU A 205 -27.97 7.40 -8.79
N GLU A 206 -29.20 7.87 -8.56
CA GLU A 206 -29.48 8.79 -7.47
C GLU A 206 -29.68 8.01 -6.18
N LEU A 207 -28.71 8.18 -5.28
CA LEU A 207 -28.67 7.53 -3.98
C LEU A 207 -28.76 8.60 -2.89
N GLU A 208 -29.38 8.28 -1.78
CA GLU A 208 -29.34 9.15 -0.60
C GLU A 208 -27.95 9.09 0.03
N PRO A 209 -27.29 10.21 0.28
CA PRO A 209 -25.99 10.24 0.96
C PRO A 209 -26.05 9.59 2.35
N SER A 210 -24.97 8.97 2.78
CA SER A 210 -24.86 8.39 4.12
C SER A 210 -24.90 9.44 5.23
N LEU A 211 -24.45 10.67 4.93
CA LEU A 211 -24.61 11.83 5.82
C LEU A 211 -25.93 12.51 5.51
N ALA A 212 -26.73 12.81 6.55
CA ALA A 212 -27.99 13.51 6.40
C ALA A 212 -27.81 14.92 5.82
N PRO A 213 -28.84 15.51 5.17
CA PRO A 213 -28.76 16.87 4.65
C PRO A 213 -28.38 17.86 5.77
N GLY A 214 -27.27 18.58 5.59
CA GLY A 214 -26.73 19.54 6.57
C GLY A 214 -25.90 18.91 7.70
N GLU A 215 -25.77 17.59 7.74
CA GLU A 215 -24.84 16.91 8.64
C GLU A 215 -23.40 17.11 8.12
N PRO A 216 -22.49 17.70 8.92
CA PRO A 216 -21.11 17.85 8.51
C PRO A 216 -20.41 16.48 8.53
N PRO A 217 -19.39 16.27 7.66
CA PRO A 217 -18.51 15.13 7.78
C PRO A 217 -17.87 15.06 9.18
N ALA A 218 -17.37 13.85 9.54
CA ALA A 218 -16.74 13.62 10.83
C ALA A 218 -15.70 14.69 11.16
N ALA A 219 -15.77 15.24 12.38
CA ALA A 219 -14.85 16.26 12.86
C ALA A 219 -13.41 15.72 12.85
N ASP A 220 -12.44 16.61 12.63
CA ASP A 220 -11.03 16.25 12.77
C ASP A 220 -10.68 16.02 14.26
N LEU A 221 -10.41 14.78 14.60
CA LEU A 221 -10.03 14.35 15.94
C LEU A 221 -8.51 14.35 16.18
N CYS A 222 -7.71 14.91 15.27
CA CYS A 222 -6.26 15.08 15.46
C CYS A 222 -5.93 16.11 16.56
N GLY A 223 -6.79 17.11 16.79
CA GLY A 223 -6.61 18.13 17.82
C GLY A 223 -5.19 18.74 17.80
N ASN A 224 -4.51 18.77 18.95
CA ASN A 224 -3.15 19.27 19.08
C ASN A 224 -2.05 18.23 18.77
N CYS A 225 -2.41 16.99 18.46
CA CYS A 225 -1.44 15.93 18.15
C CYS A 225 -0.59 16.28 16.94
N ARG A 226 0.74 16.02 17.02
CA ARG A 226 1.72 16.26 15.96
C ARG A 226 2.60 15.02 15.67
N LEU A 227 2.35 13.89 16.31
CA LEU A 227 3.24 12.72 16.27
C LEU A 227 3.62 12.30 14.84
N CYS A 228 2.68 12.28 13.90
CA CYS A 228 2.95 11.91 12.52
C CYS A 228 3.82 12.94 11.77
N LEU A 229 3.70 14.23 12.10
CA LEU A 229 4.48 15.31 11.49
C LEU A 229 5.92 15.26 11.99
N ASP A 230 6.08 15.09 13.31
CA ASP A 230 7.37 15.13 14.00
C ASP A 230 8.19 13.84 13.77
N ALA A 231 7.50 12.70 13.55
CA ALA A 231 8.15 11.42 13.27
C ALA A 231 8.63 11.27 11.81
N CYS A 232 8.24 12.16 10.88
CA CYS A 232 8.62 12.02 9.47
C CYS A 232 10.12 12.32 9.28
N PRO A 233 10.97 11.30 8.97
CA PRO A 233 12.43 11.48 8.99
C PRO A 233 12.97 12.31 7.81
N THR A 234 12.14 12.52 6.79
CA THR A 234 12.49 13.34 5.61
C THR A 234 11.79 14.70 5.61
N GLY A 235 11.00 15.00 6.65
CA GLY A 235 10.28 16.27 6.76
C GLY A 235 9.32 16.51 5.59
N ALA A 236 8.59 15.45 5.16
CA ALA A 236 7.70 15.53 4.01
C ALA A 236 6.44 16.39 4.26
N PHE A 237 6.04 16.57 5.52
CA PHE A 237 4.92 17.44 5.87
C PHE A 237 5.38 18.89 6.01
N THR A 238 5.00 19.74 5.08
CA THR A 238 5.31 21.18 5.11
C THR A 238 4.39 21.96 6.05
N ALA A 239 3.21 21.42 6.31
CA ALA A 239 2.22 21.86 7.30
C ALA A 239 1.29 20.68 7.62
N PRO A 240 0.48 20.76 8.70
CA PRO A 240 -0.62 19.82 8.89
C PRO A 240 -1.48 19.75 7.62
N TYR A 241 -1.85 18.54 7.20
CA TYR A 241 -2.64 18.24 5.99
C TYR A 241 -1.94 18.53 4.65
N VAL A 242 -0.70 19.01 4.64
CA VAL A 242 0.04 19.37 3.42
C VAL A 242 1.32 18.55 3.33
N LEU A 243 1.35 17.64 2.36
CA LEU A 243 2.48 16.76 2.07
C LEU A 243 3.20 17.21 0.80
N ASP A 244 4.52 17.42 0.86
CA ASP A 244 5.38 17.46 -0.32
C ASP A 244 5.79 16.03 -0.68
N ALA A 245 5.18 15.46 -1.73
CA ALA A 245 5.44 14.08 -2.11
C ALA A 245 6.92 13.83 -2.46
N ARG A 246 7.63 14.83 -3.00
CA ARG A 246 9.06 14.71 -3.39
C ARG A 246 9.96 14.35 -2.22
N ARG A 247 9.52 14.61 -0.98
CA ARG A 247 10.22 14.28 0.25
C ARG A 247 9.67 13.02 0.94
N CYS A 248 8.47 12.55 0.53
CA CYS A 248 7.83 11.39 1.14
C CYS A 248 8.53 10.09 0.72
N ILE A 249 8.92 9.26 1.70
CA ILE A 249 9.57 7.96 1.43
C ILE A 249 8.71 7.08 0.54
N SER A 250 7.38 7.12 0.66
CA SER A 250 6.49 6.37 -0.23
C SER A 250 6.69 6.79 -1.68
N TYR A 251 6.69 8.10 -1.98
CA TYR A 251 6.98 8.59 -3.33
C TYR A 251 8.37 8.20 -3.79
N LEU A 252 9.41 8.43 -2.97
CA LEU A 252 10.80 8.14 -3.30
C LEU A 252 11.03 6.67 -3.66
N THR A 253 10.32 5.77 -2.99
CA THR A 253 10.49 4.31 -3.18
C THR A 253 9.59 3.72 -4.24
N ILE A 254 8.44 4.33 -4.55
CA ILE A 254 7.41 3.75 -5.43
C ILE A 254 7.31 4.49 -6.76
N GLU A 255 7.23 5.84 -6.73
CA GLU A 255 6.90 6.66 -7.90
C GLU A 255 8.11 7.27 -8.59
N LEU A 256 9.11 7.74 -7.83
CA LEU A 256 10.32 8.35 -8.37
C LEU A 256 11.07 7.38 -9.29
N ARG A 257 11.31 7.79 -10.54
CA ARG A 257 12.01 6.97 -11.54
C ARG A 257 13.50 7.26 -11.65
N GLY A 258 13.92 8.41 -11.18
CA GLY A 258 15.31 8.88 -11.18
C GLY A 258 16.08 8.52 -9.90
N ALA A 259 17.19 9.21 -9.72
CA ALA A 259 18.01 9.12 -8.51
C ALA A 259 17.28 9.75 -7.30
N ILE A 260 17.40 9.11 -6.15
CA ILE A 260 16.93 9.68 -4.88
C ILE A 260 17.88 10.82 -4.47
N PRO A 261 17.37 12.01 -4.12
CA PRO A 261 18.22 13.09 -3.62
C PRO A 261 19.10 12.63 -2.46
N GLU A 262 20.39 12.94 -2.51
CA GLU A 262 21.37 12.40 -1.58
C GLU A 262 21.07 12.77 -0.12
N GLU A 263 20.58 13.98 0.10
CA GLU A 263 20.21 14.51 1.41
C GLU A 263 19.02 13.76 2.06
N LEU A 264 18.19 13.09 1.25
CA LEU A 264 17.03 12.32 1.76
C LEU A 264 17.36 10.85 2.04
N ARG A 265 18.43 10.31 1.42
CA ARG A 265 18.79 8.89 1.55
C ARG A 265 19.00 8.45 3.01
N PRO A 266 19.67 9.23 3.90
CA PRO A 266 19.82 8.85 5.30
C PRO A 266 18.48 8.69 6.04
N GLY A 267 17.53 9.59 5.80
CA GLY A 267 16.20 9.58 6.42
C GLY A 267 15.31 8.41 5.97
N MET A 268 15.63 7.74 4.87
CA MET A 268 14.86 6.58 4.40
C MET A 268 15.05 5.33 5.28
N GLY A 269 16.14 5.29 6.06
CA GLY A 269 16.41 4.12 6.91
C GLY A 269 16.43 2.83 6.10
N ARG A 270 15.67 1.83 6.53
CA ARG A 270 15.55 0.51 5.87
C ARG A 270 14.37 0.38 4.90
N ALA A 271 13.67 1.47 4.59
CA ALA A 271 12.51 1.43 3.70
C ALA A 271 12.92 1.10 2.25
N VAL A 272 12.30 0.07 1.68
CA VAL A 272 12.52 -0.35 0.27
C VAL A 272 11.27 -0.17 -0.59
N ILE A 273 10.07 -0.28 -0.02
CA ILE A 273 8.79 -0.02 -0.69
C ILE A 273 7.84 0.65 0.31
N GLY A 274 7.41 1.87 -0.01
CA GLY A 274 6.46 2.59 0.84
C GLY A 274 7.06 3.01 2.19
N CYS A 275 6.19 3.51 3.06
CA CYS A 275 6.54 3.97 4.39
C CYS A 275 5.30 3.98 5.29
N ASP A 276 5.41 3.42 6.49
CA ASP A 276 4.30 3.33 7.44
C ASP A 276 4.44 4.31 8.62
N ILE A 277 5.59 5.01 8.75
CA ILE A 277 5.97 5.75 9.97
C ILE A 277 4.86 6.68 10.48
N CYS A 278 4.25 7.49 9.62
CA CYS A 278 3.20 8.43 10.03
C CYS A 278 1.89 7.75 10.44
N GLN A 279 1.64 6.52 9.99
CA GLN A 279 0.52 5.68 10.42
C GLN A 279 0.88 4.89 11.68
N ASP A 280 2.11 4.37 11.79
CA ASP A 280 2.59 3.61 12.95
C ASP A 280 2.52 4.43 14.25
N VAL A 281 2.93 5.71 14.21
CA VAL A 281 2.92 6.59 15.38
C VAL A 281 1.54 7.17 15.71
N CYS A 282 0.54 6.97 14.84
CA CYS A 282 -0.78 7.53 15.02
C CYS A 282 -1.53 6.82 16.16
N PRO A 283 -2.02 7.57 17.19
CA PRO A 283 -2.74 6.96 18.30
C PRO A 283 -3.99 6.19 17.88
N TRP A 284 -4.63 6.61 16.79
CA TRP A 284 -5.83 5.98 16.24
C TRP A 284 -5.58 4.59 15.67
N ASN A 285 -4.31 4.24 15.40
CA ASN A 285 -3.94 2.92 14.89
C ASN A 285 -3.56 1.90 15.98
N ARG A 286 -3.41 2.34 17.24
CA ARG A 286 -2.88 1.48 18.33
C ARG A 286 -3.80 0.34 18.74
N LYS A 287 -5.11 0.48 18.56
CA LYS A 287 -6.13 -0.47 19.02
C LYS A 287 -7.05 -0.94 17.88
N THR A 288 -6.61 -0.77 16.65
CA THR A 288 -7.40 -1.17 15.50
C THR A 288 -7.44 -2.68 15.32
N PRO A 289 -8.57 -3.25 14.86
CA PRO A 289 -8.67 -4.67 14.64
C PRO A 289 -7.69 -5.13 13.55
N VAL A 290 -7.22 -6.36 13.68
CA VAL A 290 -6.42 -7.03 12.64
C VAL A 290 -7.37 -7.56 11.58
N THR A 291 -6.99 -7.44 10.30
CA THR A 291 -7.77 -8.00 9.19
C THR A 291 -7.85 -9.52 9.27
N THR A 292 -8.98 -10.05 8.86
CA THR A 292 -9.18 -11.50 8.65
C THR A 292 -8.86 -11.93 7.21
N MET A 293 -8.59 -10.98 6.31
CA MET A 293 -8.34 -11.27 4.90
C MET A 293 -6.94 -11.85 4.69
N THR A 294 -6.87 -13.11 4.32
CA THR A 294 -5.61 -13.82 4.02
C THR A 294 -4.87 -13.24 2.82
N ALA A 295 -5.60 -12.63 1.87
CA ALA A 295 -5.02 -11.94 0.71
C ALA A 295 -4.04 -10.82 1.11
N PHE A 296 -4.20 -10.21 2.28
CA PHE A 296 -3.33 -9.13 2.78
C PHE A 296 -2.24 -9.61 3.75
N ALA A 297 -2.19 -10.91 4.04
CA ALA A 297 -1.12 -11.50 4.83
C ALA A 297 0.23 -11.43 4.07
N PRO A 298 1.37 -11.27 4.77
CA PRO A 298 2.68 -11.24 4.12
C PRO A 298 2.91 -12.49 3.27
N ARG A 299 3.16 -12.31 1.98
CA ARG A 299 3.56 -13.40 1.07
C ARG A 299 4.87 -14.01 1.53
N VAL A 300 4.98 -15.33 1.42
CA VAL A 300 6.19 -16.09 1.62
C VAL A 300 6.67 -16.59 0.26
N ILE A 301 7.86 -16.16 -0.13
CA ILE A 301 8.47 -16.46 -1.42
C ILE A 301 9.41 -17.64 -1.29
N GLU A 302 9.23 -18.67 -2.11
CA GLU A 302 10.18 -19.78 -2.23
C GLU A 302 11.32 -19.38 -3.18
N THR A 303 12.58 -19.43 -2.68
CA THR A 303 13.74 -18.88 -3.39
C THR A 303 14.49 -19.92 -4.21
N ARG A 304 13.95 -21.14 -4.40
CA ARG A 304 14.60 -22.30 -5.02
C ARG A 304 15.20 -22.13 -6.43
N ASN A 305 14.91 -21.05 -7.15
CA ASN A 305 15.38 -20.84 -8.53
C ASN A 305 16.22 -19.57 -8.76
N SER A 306 16.63 -18.87 -7.73
CA SER A 306 17.68 -17.85 -7.89
C SER A 306 19.03 -18.57 -7.74
N LYS A 307 19.53 -19.18 -8.82
CA LYS A 307 20.95 -19.55 -8.91
C LYS A 307 21.74 -18.26 -8.74
N ILE A 308 22.31 -18.06 -7.55
CA ILE A 308 23.47 -17.18 -7.42
C ILE A 308 24.57 -17.89 -8.22
N GLU A 309 24.77 -17.51 -9.48
CA GLU A 309 25.91 -17.95 -10.24
C GLU A 309 27.15 -17.33 -9.59
N THR A 310 27.77 -18.10 -8.71
CA THR A 310 29.14 -17.85 -8.27
C THR A 310 30.04 -18.20 -9.43
N HIS A 311 30.27 -17.26 -10.35
CA HIS A 311 31.33 -17.38 -11.31
C HIS A 311 32.68 -17.17 -10.59
N GLY A 312 33.42 -18.26 -10.48
CA GLY A 312 34.88 -18.27 -10.31
C GLY A 312 35.39 -18.32 -8.88
N ALA A 313 35.35 -19.49 -8.25
CA ALA A 313 36.40 -19.87 -7.30
C ALA A 313 36.91 -21.25 -7.71
N THR A 314 38.17 -21.29 -8.13
CA THR A 314 38.94 -22.49 -8.35
C THR A 314 39.02 -23.34 -7.10
N SER A 315 38.87 -24.63 -7.32
CA SER A 315 38.92 -25.73 -6.34
C SER A 315 40.00 -25.59 -5.29
N CYS A 316 39.61 -25.68 -4.01
CA CYS A 316 40.40 -26.33 -2.96
C CYS A 316 39.44 -27.11 -2.07
N ASP A 317 39.66 -28.41 -2.03
CA ASP A 317 38.91 -29.40 -1.27
C ASP A 317 38.91 -29.08 0.23
N ALA A 318 37.71 -29.01 0.80
CA ALA A 318 37.47 -29.30 2.20
C ALA A 318 36.09 -29.95 2.32
N ALA A 319 36.10 -31.26 2.54
CA ALA A 319 34.94 -32.04 2.90
C ALA A 319 34.32 -31.50 4.20
N LEU A 320 33.24 -30.78 4.11
CA LEU A 320 32.39 -30.41 5.22
C LEU A 320 31.16 -31.31 5.24
N ASP A 321 30.99 -31.92 6.40
CA ASP A 321 30.00 -32.89 6.84
C ASP A 321 28.57 -32.56 6.34
N ALA A 322 28.05 -33.37 5.45
CA ALA A 322 26.76 -33.24 4.78
C ALA A 322 25.55 -33.65 5.64
N SER A 323 25.71 -33.80 6.95
CA SER A 323 24.69 -34.42 7.82
C SER A 323 23.72 -33.46 8.53
N ARG A 324 23.72 -32.14 8.22
CA ARG A 324 22.80 -31.13 8.82
C ARG A 324 22.13 -30.22 7.83
N ILE A 325 21.73 -30.69 6.67
CA ILE A 325 20.86 -29.92 5.79
C ILE A 325 19.41 -30.26 6.18
N SER A 326 18.77 -29.37 6.95
CA SER A 326 17.33 -29.40 7.06
C SER A 326 16.75 -29.18 5.67
N ASN A 327 15.92 -30.07 5.17
CA ASN A 327 15.26 -30.02 3.86
C ASN A 327 14.21 -28.91 3.73
N ALA A 328 14.26 -27.88 4.56
CA ALA A 328 13.39 -26.71 4.44
C ALA A 328 13.94 -25.78 3.36
N GLU A 329 13.15 -25.59 2.30
CA GLU A 329 13.47 -24.62 1.24
C GLU A 329 13.65 -23.23 1.83
N PRO A 330 14.67 -22.47 1.40
CA PRO A 330 14.83 -21.11 1.87
C PRO A 330 13.61 -20.27 1.44
N ARG A 331 12.94 -19.67 2.43
CA ARG A 331 11.72 -18.87 2.27
C ARG A 331 11.97 -17.46 2.75
N VAL A 332 11.56 -16.47 1.95
CA VAL A 332 11.64 -15.05 2.29
C VAL A 332 10.23 -14.51 2.49
N SER A 333 9.98 -13.91 3.64
CA SER A 333 8.73 -13.20 3.92
C SER A 333 8.81 -11.76 3.46
N LEU A 334 7.75 -11.23 2.84
CA LEU A 334 7.67 -9.80 2.48
C LEU A 334 7.47 -8.88 3.69
N PHE A 335 7.25 -9.42 4.89
CA PHE A 335 7.18 -8.62 6.11
C PHE A 335 8.52 -7.94 6.46
N ALA A 336 9.64 -8.64 6.35
CA ALA A 336 10.97 -8.11 6.65
C ALA A 336 12.01 -8.87 5.81
N PRO A 337 12.06 -8.63 4.48
CA PRO A 337 12.95 -9.35 3.60
C PRO A 337 14.40 -8.92 3.79
N GLU A 338 15.33 -9.85 3.57
CA GLU A 338 16.76 -9.54 3.55
C GLU A 338 17.10 -8.55 2.45
N LEU A 339 17.85 -7.52 2.80
CA LEU A 339 18.25 -6.47 1.84
C LEU A 339 19.19 -7.02 0.77
N GLU A 340 20.08 -7.95 1.11
CA GLU A 340 20.97 -8.62 0.15
C GLU A 340 20.17 -9.36 -0.92
N TRP A 341 19.11 -10.09 -0.50
CA TRP A 341 18.23 -10.78 -1.44
C TRP A 341 17.52 -9.79 -2.38
N LEU A 342 16.95 -8.70 -1.86
CA LEU A 342 16.26 -7.69 -2.66
C LEU A 342 17.20 -7.02 -3.66
N ALA A 343 18.43 -6.67 -3.23
CA ALA A 343 19.42 -6.02 -4.08
C ALA A 343 20.02 -6.95 -5.15
N SER A 344 19.96 -8.27 -4.95
CA SER A 344 20.48 -9.27 -5.89
C SER A 344 19.47 -9.75 -6.95
N LEU A 345 18.20 -9.35 -6.85
CA LEU A 345 17.16 -9.77 -7.78
C LEU A 345 17.44 -9.30 -9.20
N THR A 346 17.32 -10.21 -10.16
CA THR A 346 17.30 -9.87 -11.58
C THR A 346 15.93 -9.30 -11.98
N GLN A 347 15.85 -8.62 -13.12
CA GLN A 347 14.58 -8.16 -13.67
C GLN A 347 13.58 -9.32 -13.91
N GLY A 348 14.09 -10.48 -14.32
CA GLY A 348 13.28 -11.69 -14.50
C GLY A 348 12.70 -12.20 -13.18
N ASP A 349 13.53 -12.27 -12.13
CA ASP A 349 13.09 -12.65 -10.78
C ASP A 349 12.06 -11.67 -10.23
N PHE A 350 12.32 -10.38 -10.33
CA PHE A 350 11.37 -9.34 -9.92
C PHE A 350 10.01 -9.53 -10.62
N SER A 351 10.01 -9.74 -11.93
CA SER A 351 8.77 -9.89 -12.70
C SER A 351 7.97 -11.13 -12.30
N ARG A 352 8.67 -12.22 -11.97
CA ARG A 352 8.08 -13.49 -11.54
C ARG A 352 7.56 -13.42 -10.09
N ILE A 353 8.41 -12.96 -9.18
CA ILE A 353 8.16 -12.96 -7.73
C ILE A 353 7.01 -12.00 -7.36
N PHE A 354 7.03 -10.80 -7.92
CA PHE A 354 6.05 -9.75 -7.59
C PHE A 354 4.85 -9.69 -8.55
N ARG A 355 4.57 -10.78 -9.29
CA ARG A 355 3.33 -10.87 -10.06
C ARG A 355 2.12 -10.80 -9.11
N GLY A 356 1.11 -9.96 -9.44
CA GLY A 356 -0.06 -9.75 -8.58
C GLY A 356 0.31 -9.19 -7.21
N SER A 357 1.31 -8.29 -7.13
CA SER A 357 1.72 -7.58 -5.93
C SER A 357 1.90 -6.11 -6.23
N ALA A 358 1.48 -5.24 -5.29
CA ALA A 358 1.65 -3.79 -5.38
C ALA A 358 3.14 -3.36 -5.48
N VAL A 359 4.08 -4.19 -5.04
CA VAL A 359 5.54 -3.96 -5.18
C VAL A 359 5.94 -3.71 -6.64
N LYS A 360 5.21 -4.27 -7.62
CA LYS A 360 5.49 -4.07 -9.05
C LYS A 360 5.52 -2.61 -9.49
N ARG A 361 4.82 -1.73 -8.78
CA ARG A 361 4.76 -0.29 -9.09
C ARG A 361 6.15 0.36 -9.04
N ALA A 362 7.01 -0.03 -8.10
CA ALA A 362 8.37 0.49 -7.95
C ALA A 362 9.29 0.15 -9.13
N LYS A 363 8.97 -0.88 -9.94
CA LYS A 363 9.83 -1.47 -10.98
C LYS A 363 11.11 -2.09 -10.39
N TRP A 364 11.74 -2.99 -11.14
CA TRP A 364 12.99 -3.65 -10.72
C TRP A 364 14.10 -2.65 -10.36
N ARG A 365 14.37 -1.70 -11.24
CA ARG A 365 15.41 -0.69 -11.01
C ARG A 365 15.19 0.11 -9.72
N GLY A 366 13.94 0.50 -9.46
CA GLY A 366 13.56 1.21 -8.25
C GLY A 366 13.75 0.36 -7.00
N LEU A 367 13.34 -0.91 -7.01
CA LEU A 367 13.53 -1.81 -5.87
C LEU A 367 15.02 -2.01 -5.54
N VAL A 368 15.87 -2.31 -6.54
CA VAL A 368 17.32 -2.50 -6.34
C VAL A 368 17.98 -1.20 -5.85
N ARG A 369 17.62 -0.05 -6.45
CA ARG A 369 18.06 1.27 -5.99
C ARG A 369 17.72 1.50 -4.51
N ASN A 370 16.50 1.23 -4.11
CA ASN A 370 16.02 1.41 -2.74
C ASN A 370 16.74 0.47 -1.77
N ALA A 371 16.98 -0.78 -2.18
CA ALA A 371 17.74 -1.76 -1.40
C ALA A 371 19.18 -1.32 -1.19
N CYS A 372 19.84 -0.70 -2.19
CA CYS A 372 21.17 -0.10 -2.03
C CYS A 372 21.17 1.00 -0.95
N VAL A 373 20.16 1.91 -0.99
CA VAL A 373 20.05 2.97 0.04
C VAL A 373 19.84 2.36 1.43
N ALA A 374 18.97 1.37 1.55
CA ALA A 374 18.69 0.71 2.82
C ALA A 374 19.93 -0.04 3.36
N LEU A 375 20.73 -0.69 2.50
CA LEU A 375 22.01 -1.31 2.86
C LEU A 375 23.01 -0.28 3.37
N GLY A 376 23.11 0.90 2.71
CA GLY A 376 23.97 1.99 3.16
C GLY A 376 23.58 2.59 4.52
N ASN A 377 22.30 2.47 4.90
CA ASN A 377 21.77 2.91 6.20
C ASN A 377 21.83 1.80 7.27
N ALA A 378 22.12 0.56 6.89
CA ALA A 378 22.08 -0.58 7.82
C ALA A 378 23.27 -0.52 8.79
N ALA A 379 22.99 -0.77 10.07
CA ALA A 379 24.01 -0.97 11.09
C ALA A 379 24.49 -2.44 11.05
N ILE A 380 25.47 -2.72 10.18
CA ILE A 380 26.01 -4.07 10.00
C ILE A 380 27.26 -4.22 10.84
N ASP A 381 27.32 -5.25 11.71
CA ASP A 381 28.51 -5.58 12.47
C ASP A 381 29.62 -6.07 11.51
N ARG A 382 30.79 -5.46 11.60
CA ARG A 382 31.98 -5.83 10.79
C ARG A 382 32.47 -7.25 11.05
N SER A 383 32.23 -7.77 12.24
CA SER A 383 32.58 -9.14 12.60
C SER A 383 31.59 -10.19 12.13
N SER A 384 30.42 -9.75 11.61
CA SER A 384 29.40 -10.66 11.07
C SER A 384 29.76 -11.15 9.67
N ASP A 385 29.27 -12.33 9.32
CA ASP A 385 29.42 -12.90 7.97
C ASP A 385 28.66 -12.08 6.90
N ALA A 386 27.68 -11.28 7.31
CA ALA A 386 26.91 -10.41 6.41
C ALA A 386 27.77 -9.25 5.87
N TYR A 387 28.69 -8.69 6.67
CA TYR A 387 29.45 -7.51 6.26
C TYR A 387 30.23 -7.69 4.96
N PRO A 388 31.13 -8.70 4.81
CA PRO A 388 31.86 -8.91 3.57
C PRO A 388 30.94 -9.23 2.38
N ARG A 389 29.83 -9.98 2.60
CA ARG A 389 28.85 -10.27 1.54
C ARG A 389 28.20 -8.99 1.01
N VAL A 390 27.75 -8.11 1.90
CA VAL A 390 27.13 -6.81 1.54
C VAL A 390 28.10 -5.94 0.77
N LEU A 391 29.37 -5.82 1.22
CA LEU A 391 30.39 -5.06 0.51
C LEU A 391 30.62 -5.60 -0.91
N LEU A 392 30.73 -6.92 -1.07
CA LEU A 392 30.92 -7.56 -2.38
C LEU A 392 29.73 -7.31 -3.30
N LEU A 393 28.49 -7.44 -2.79
CA LEU A 393 27.27 -7.15 -3.52
C LEU A 393 27.21 -5.70 -3.99
N LEU A 394 27.42 -4.76 -3.07
CA LEU A 394 27.42 -3.32 -3.39
C LEU A 394 28.52 -2.96 -4.37
N SER A 395 29.72 -3.55 -4.27
CA SER A 395 30.80 -3.33 -5.23
C SER A 395 30.41 -3.76 -6.63
N ARG A 396 29.79 -4.95 -6.79
CA ARG A 396 29.26 -5.40 -8.10
C ARG A 396 28.18 -4.44 -8.64
N LEU A 397 27.28 -3.98 -7.78
CA LEU A 397 26.24 -3.04 -8.18
C LEU A 397 26.78 -1.65 -8.51
N ALA A 398 27.89 -1.24 -7.90
CA ALA A 398 28.60 0.01 -8.21
C ALA A 398 29.22 0.02 -9.61
N ASP A 399 29.52 -1.16 -10.15
CA ASP A 399 30.02 -1.37 -11.51
C ASP A 399 28.91 -1.75 -12.52
N SER A 400 27.63 -1.62 -12.12
CA SER A 400 26.49 -1.89 -12.99
C SER A 400 26.44 -0.92 -14.16
N ASP A 401 26.02 -1.40 -15.34
CA ASP A 401 25.72 -0.58 -16.52
C ASP A 401 24.51 0.37 -16.27
N ASP A 402 23.66 0.07 -15.29
CA ASP A 402 22.59 0.96 -14.84
C ASP A 402 23.16 2.05 -13.95
N SER A 403 23.32 3.25 -14.51
CA SER A 403 23.94 4.39 -13.80
C SER A 403 23.22 4.76 -12.51
N MET A 404 21.88 4.60 -12.44
CA MET A 404 21.12 4.89 -11.23
C MET A 404 21.41 3.87 -10.12
N ILE A 405 21.45 2.58 -10.44
CA ILE A 405 21.83 1.53 -9.49
C ILE A 405 23.27 1.73 -9.02
N ALA A 406 24.19 1.96 -9.96
CA ALA A 406 25.60 2.17 -9.68
C ALA A 406 25.86 3.37 -8.75
N GLU A 407 25.18 4.49 -8.96
CA GLU A 407 25.26 5.69 -8.12
C GLU A 407 24.87 5.37 -6.66
N HIS A 408 23.73 4.71 -6.47
CA HIS A 408 23.22 4.42 -5.13
C HIS A 408 24.03 3.34 -4.41
N ALA A 409 24.59 2.39 -5.15
CA ALA A 409 25.53 1.41 -4.59
C ALA A 409 26.86 2.08 -4.14
N ARG A 410 27.41 3.01 -4.92
CA ARG A 410 28.61 3.79 -4.52
C ARG A 410 28.35 4.65 -3.28
N TRP A 411 27.18 5.31 -3.22
CA TRP A 411 26.76 6.04 -2.03
C TRP A 411 26.68 5.12 -0.80
N ALA A 412 26.10 3.93 -0.93
CA ALA A 412 25.99 2.95 0.15
C ALA A 412 27.37 2.49 0.65
N LEU A 413 28.30 2.20 -0.26
CA LEU A 413 29.69 1.84 0.10
C LEU A 413 30.39 2.95 0.85
N ALA A 414 30.30 4.20 0.37
CA ALA A 414 30.89 5.35 1.02
C ALA A 414 30.32 5.56 2.43
N ARG A 415 29.01 5.40 2.58
CA ARG A 415 28.34 5.55 3.88
C ARG A 415 28.75 4.47 4.88
N LEU A 416 28.80 3.19 4.46
CA LEU A 416 29.29 2.10 5.31
C LEU A 416 30.76 2.30 5.74
N ALA A 417 31.59 2.90 4.91
CA ALA A 417 32.95 3.28 5.28
C ALA A 417 33.00 4.39 6.34
N LEU A 418 32.14 5.42 6.20
CA LEU A 418 32.06 6.58 7.12
C LEU A 418 31.48 6.23 8.49
N THR A 419 30.38 5.49 8.54
CA THR A 419 29.76 5.05 9.81
C THR A 419 30.70 4.21 10.64
N ASN A 420 31.68 3.63 10.00
CA ASN A 420 32.70 2.78 10.60
C ASN A 420 33.94 3.56 11.13
N SER A 421 34.16 4.82 10.71
CA SER A 421 35.26 5.67 11.21
C SER A 421 34.85 6.52 12.42
N LEU A 422 33.56 6.72 12.67
CA LEU A 422 33.04 7.67 13.68
C LEU A 422 32.42 7.00 14.92
N GLY A 423 32.52 5.69 15.11
CA GLY A 423 31.99 4.96 16.26
C GLY A 423 30.59 5.46 16.70
N ARG A 424 29.53 4.74 16.40
CA ARG A 424 28.11 4.99 16.76
C ARG A 424 27.68 6.47 16.78
N LEU A 425 27.08 6.93 15.70
CA LEU A 425 26.25 8.13 15.78
C LEU A 425 25.15 7.91 16.84
N PRO A 426 24.87 8.91 17.71
CA PRO A 426 23.85 8.77 18.73
C PRO A 426 22.51 8.46 18.07
N GLY A 427 21.90 7.35 18.49
CA GLY A 427 20.55 7.02 18.11
C GLY A 427 19.63 8.19 18.48
N PHE A 428 18.72 8.53 17.60
CA PHE A 428 17.59 9.38 17.94
C PHE A 428 16.76 8.66 19.00
N GLY A 429 17.13 8.86 20.27
CA GLY A 429 16.30 8.51 21.39
C GLY A 429 15.09 9.43 21.37
N LEU A 430 13.92 8.87 21.14
CA LEU A 430 12.68 9.47 21.58
C LEU A 430 12.78 9.47 23.12
N GLY A 431 12.91 10.66 23.70
CA GLY A 431 12.91 10.85 25.15
C GLY A 431 11.63 10.27 25.76
N ASP A 432 11.80 9.71 26.97
CA ASP A 432 10.77 9.15 27.85
C ASP A 432 9.58 10.08 28.09
#